data_57dfeff292b274c15f3db51c4ec80ae8
#
_entry.id   57dfeff292b274c15f3db51c4ec80ae8
#
_cell.length_a   1.000
_cell.length_b   1.000
_cell.length_c   1.000
_cell.angle_alpha   90.00
_cell.angle_beta   90.00
_cell.angle_gamma   90.00
#
_symmetry.space_group_name_H-M   'P 1'
#
loop_
_entity.id
_entity.type
_entity.pdbx_description
1 polymer ?
#
loop_
_entity_poly.entity_id
_entity_poly.type
_entity_poly.pdbx_seq_one_letter_code
_entity_poly.pdbx_strand_id
1 'polypeptide(L)'
;EQPSLLDSVLPNILVNIFEQARLYLKHSFILFINSSCLPSNEIVSLFDQLSYIVYSLCNLRGLKNIRVYMPNNVDNLEIILFCLVSQKNNLSWESKYFLLIWLSVLLLVPFDFQRFDFSTIFEYYYENIEKFVYNEIEQLIMSLLKNYLNENAKIGKVTSMCINILFKRINMNDSYSFKEFLTWVFDICSVESTNSINLKTISWLALRKTIKGLSKDL
;
A
#
# COMPACT_ATOMS: atom_id res chain seq x y z
N GLU A 1 9.17 -6.34 30.71
CA GLU A 1 9.94 -5.90 29.54
C GLU A 1 9.52 -4.48 29.20
N GLN A 2 10.48 -3.57 29.06
CA GLN A 2 10.22 -2.15 28.82
C GLN A 2 10.48 -1.80 27.36
N PRO A 3 9.43 -1.70 26.52
CA PRO A 3 9.57 -1.33 25.12
C PRO A 3 10.25 0.04 24.88
N SER A 4 10.17 0.92 25.89
CA SER A 4 10.82 2.25 25.87
C SER A 4 12.34 2.23 25.78
N LEU A 5 13.00 1.13 26.13
CA LEU A 5 14.45 0.99 25.99
C LEU A 5 14.92 1.01 24.52
N LEU A 6 14.03 0.63 23.60
CA LEU A 6 14.29 0.70 22.17
C LEU A 6 14.28 2.13 21.62
N ASP A 7 13.64 3.08 22.28
CA ASP A 7 13.40 4.42 21.73
C ASP A 7 14.67 5.19 21.42
N SER A 8 15.75 4.96 22.16
CA SER A 8 17.05 5.61 21.93
C SER A 8 17.76 5.13 20.67
N VAL A 9 17.59 3.87 20.30
CA VAL A 9 18.27 3.23 19.14
C VAL A 9 17.36 3.04 17.94
N LEU A 10 16.05 3.09 18.15
CA LEU A 10 15.04 2.83 17.13
C LEU A 10 15.17 3.70 15.87
N PRO A 11 15.44 5.02 15.97
CA PRO A 11 15.61 5.85 14.78
C PRO A 11 16.75 5.37 13.87
N ASN A 12 17.91 5.06 14.47
CA ASN A 12 19.07 4.60 13.71
C ASN A 12 18.82 3.24 13.03
N ILE A 13 18.19 2.33 13.74
CA ILE A 13 17.82 1.00 13.20
C ILE A 13 16.87 1.17 12.02
N LEU A 14 15.81 1.97 12.18
CA LEU A 14 14.80 2.18 11.15
C LEU A 14 15.35 2.87 9.90
N VAL A 15 16.19 3.90 10.07
CA VAL A 15 16.83 4.59 8.94
C VAL A 15 17.63 3.59 8.10
N ASN A 16 18.45 2.75 8.74
CA ASN A 16 19.22 1.74 8.02
C ASN A 16 18.34 0.71 7.31
N ILE A 17 17.28 0.22 7.96
CA ILE A 17 16.34 -0.74 7.36
C ILE A 17 15.64 -0.12 6.15
N PHE A 18 15.15 1.10 6.25
CA PHE A 18 14.45 1.77 5.16
C PHE A 18 15.38 2.09 3.99
N GLU A 19 16.65 2.42 4.26
CA GLU A 19 17.62 2.63 3.19
C GLU A 19 17.92 1.33 2.43
N GLN A 20 18.11 0.21 3.13
CA GLN A 20 18.29 -1.09 2.50
C GLN A 20 17.05 -1.52 1.72
N ALA A 21 15.87 -1.33 2.27
CA ALA A 21 14.62 -1.59 1.57
C ALA A 21 14.49 -0.75 0.30
N ARG A 22 14.84 0.54 0.36
CA ARG A 22 14.83 1.44 -0.80
C ARG A 22 15.79 0.97 -1.90
N LEU A 23 17.00 0.55 -1.53
CA LEU A 23 17.98 0.01 -2.49
C LEU A 23 17.44 -1.25 -3.17
N TYR A 24 16.84 -2.15 -2.41
CA TYR A 24 16.18 -3.33 -2.96
C TYR A 24 15.09 -2.98 -3.98
N LEU A 25 14.19 -2.07 -3.61
CA LEU A 25 13.07 -1.67 -4.46
C LEU A 25 13.57 -1.03 -5.77
N LYS A 26 14.55 -0.13 -5.67
CA LYS A 26 15.18 0.49 -6.85
C LYS A 26 15.85 -0.55 -7.75
N HIS A 27 16.61 -1.48 -7.18
CA HIS A 27 17.26 -2.53 -7.93
C HIS A 27 16.25 -3.41 -8.68
N SER A 28 15.17 -3.80 -8.02
CA SER A 28 14.07 -4.59 -8.60
C SER A 28 13.41 -3.87 -9.78
N PHE A 29 13.18 -2.56 -9.64
CA PHE A 29 12.58 -1.74 -10.69
C PHE A 29 13.52 -1.56 -11.89
N ILE A 30 14.80 -1.28 -11.64
CA ILE A 30 15.82 -1.14 -12.70
C ILE A 30 16.02 -2.46 -13.47
N LEU A 31 16.05 -3.59 -12.78
CA LEU A 31 16.15 -4.91 -13.41
C LEU A 31 14.97 -5.14 -14.36
N PHE A 32 13.77 -4.79 -13.93
CA PHE A 32 12.58 -4.93 -14.76
C PHE A 32 12.66 -4.05 -16.02
N ILE A 33 13.00 -2.75 -15.90
CA ILE A 33 13.10 -1.83 -17.03
C ILE A 33 14.15 -2.32 -18.04
N ASN A 34 15.30 -2.80 -17.57
CA ASN A 34 16.42 -3.16 -18.46
C ASN A 34 16.29 -4.54 -19.09
N SER A 35 15.64 -5.49 -18.44
CA SER A 35 15.64 -6.91 -18.85
C SER A 35 14.29 -7.60 -18.78
N SER A 36 13.24 -6.89 -18.40
CA SER A 36 11.89 -7.44 -18.14
C SER A 36 11.91 -8.64 -17.16
N CYS A 37 12.96 -8.73 -16.34
CA CYS A 37 13.14 -9.79 -15.37
C CYS A 37 12.75 -9.32 -13.96
N LEU A 38 12.07 -10.19 -13.21
CA LEU A 38 11.83 -9.96 -11.78
C LEU A 38 13.08 -10.35 -10.97
N PRO A 39 13.26 -9.79 -9.75
CA PRO A 39 14.39 -10.10 -8.90
C PRO A 39 14.43 -11.58 -8.53
N SER A 40 15.64 -12.12 -8.27
CA SER A 40 15.82 -13.50 -7.86
C SER A 40 15.16 -13.78 -6.50
N ASN A 41 14.81 -15.05 -6.26
CA ASN A 41 14.18 -15.46 -5.00
C ASN A 41 15.04 -15.15 -3.76
N GLU A 42 16.38 -15.14 -3.89
CA GLU A 42 17.29 -14.79 -2.79
C GLU A 42 17.14 -13.33 -2.38
N ILE A 43 17.04 -12.43 -3.35
CA ILE A 43 16.86 -10.99 -3.12
C ILE A 43 15.48 -10.71 -2.52
N VAL A 44 14.44 -11.41 -3.00
CA VAL A 44 13.09 -11.35 -2.43
C VAL A 44 13.12 -11.81 -0.97
N SER A 45 13.82 -12.89 -0.65
CA SER A 45 13.95 -13.40 0.72
C SER A 45 14.61 -12.41 1.67
N LEU A 46 15.60 -11.65 1.23
CA LEU A 46 16.21 -10.59 2.04
C LEU A 46 15.22 -9.45 2.35
N PHE A 47 14.44 -9.05 1.37
CA PHE A 47 13.40 -8.03 1.57
C PHE A 47 12.30 -8.52 2.53
N ASP A 48 11.92 -9.80 2.43
CA ASP A 48 10.96 -10.41 3.34
C ASP A 48 11.46 -10.41 4.79
N GLN A 49 12.75 -10.68 5.03
CA GLN A 49 13.36 -10.62 6.36
C GLN A 49 13.35 -9.20 6.93
N LEU A 50 13.72 -8.19 6.13
CA LEU A 50 13.63 -6.78 6.53
C LEU A 50 12.20 -6.39 6.89
N SER A 51 11.24 -6.82 6.08
CA SER A 51 9.81 -6.56 6.27
C SER A 51 9.26 -7.20 7.55
N TYR A 52 9.71 -8.42 7.86
CA TYR A 52 9.38 -9.09 9.11
C TYR A 52 9.90 -8.33 10.34
N ILE A 53 11.11 -7.77 10.27
CA ILE A 53 11.67 -6.92 11.34
C ILE A 53 10.78 -5.67 11.52
N VAL A 54 10.44 -4.97 10.43
CA VAL A 54 9.57 -3.79 10.49
C VAL A 54 8.20 -4.14 11.08
N TYR A 55 7.59 -5.26 10.65
CA TYR A 55 6.33 -5.73 11.20
C TYR A 55 6.43 -5.99 12.72
N SER A 56 7.52 -6.64 13.17
CA SER A 56 7.77 -6.92 14.59
C SER A 56 7.92 -5.63 15.40
N LEU A 57 8.63 -4.64 14.86
CA LEU A 57 8.77 -3.30 15.46
C LEU A 57 7.42 -2.57 15.52
N CYS A 58 6.58 -2.70 14.48
CA CYS A 58 5.22 -2.16 14.50
C CYS A 58 4.35 -2.78 15.60
N ASN A 59 4.50 -4.07 15.86
CA ASN A 59 3.78 -4.74 16.95
C ASN A 59 4.28 -4.30 18.33
N LEU A 60 5.57 -4.09 18.51
CA LEU A 60 6.19 -3.69 19.78
C LEU A 60 5.95 -2.23 20.13
N ARG A 61 6.14 -1.33 19.17
CA ARG A 61 6.10 0.14 19.41
C ARG A 61 4.86 0.83 18.86
N GLY A 62 4.05 0.09 18.14
CA GLY A 62 2.88 0.63 17.45
C GLY A 62 3.20 1.26 16.09
N LEU A 63 2.34 0.99 15.13
CA LEU A 63 2.46 1.46 13.75
C LEU A 63 2.65 3.00 13.65
N LYS A 64 1.95 3.76 14.50
CA LYS A 64 2.01 5.23 14.47
C LYS A 64 3.43 5.75 14.72
N ASN A 65 4.16 5.15 15.66
CA ASN A 65 5.52 5.56 16.00
C ASN A 65 6.51 5.20 14.90
N ILE A 66 6.36 4.02 14.28
CA ILE A 66 7.25 3.58 13.19
C ILE A 66 7.08 4.44 11.93
N ARG A 67 5.85 4.81 11.59
CA ARG A 67 5.55 5.64 10.41
C ARG A 67 6.26 6.99 10.38
N VAL A 68 6.55 7.57 11.53
CA VAL A 68 7.25 8.87 11.64
C VAL A 68 8.66 8.82 11.04
N TYR A 69 9.29 7.65 11.08
CA TYR A 69 10.65 7.45 10.56
C TYR A 69 10.69 6.98 9.10
N MET A 70 9.53 6.68 8.51
CA MET A 70 9.48 6.22 7.12
C MET A 70 9.83 7.33 6.13
N PRO A 71 10.64 7.02 5.09
CA PRO A 71 10.96 8.00 4.07
C PRO A 71 9.70 8.45 3.33
N ASN A 72 9.55 9.77 3.20
CA ASN A 72 8.43 10.42 2.53
C ASN A 72 8.79 10.97 1.14
N ASN A 73 9.93 10.54 0.58
CA ASN A 73 10.34 10.92 -0.76
C ASN A 73 9.40 10.32 -1.79
N VAL A 74 8.74 11.18 -2.55
CA VAL A 74 7.69 10.83 -3.52
C VAL A 74 8.21 10.00 -4.68
N ASP A 75 9.51 10.10 -5.04
CA ASP A 75 10.15 9.28 -6.07
C ASP A 75 10.04 7.76 -5.80
N ASN A 76 9.79 7.39 -4.54
CA ASN A 76 9.57 5.99 -4.18
C ASN A 76 8.15 5.50 -4.51
N LEU A 77 7.22 6.38 -4.86
CA LEU A 77 5.83 6.00 -5.10
C LEU A 77 5.71 5.04 -6.29
N GLU A 78 6.31 5.40 -7.41
CA GLU A 78 6.31 4.57 -8.61
C GLU A 78 6.88 3.17 -8.32
N ILE A 79 8.02 3.13 -7.66
CA ILE A 79 8.72 1.89 -7.34
C ILE A 79 7.89 1.00 -6.40
N ILE A 80 7.25 1.58 -5.39
CA ILE A 80 6.38 0.85 -4.45
C ILE A 80 5.15 0.31 -5.15
N LEU A 81 4.50 1.10 -6.00
CA LEU A 81 3.36 0.66 -6.78
C LEU A 81 3.74 -0.47 -7.73
N PHE A 82 4.89 -0.34 -8.42
CA PHE A 82 5.42 -1.39 -9.28
C PHE A 82 5.61 -2.70 -8.51
N CYS A 83 6.26 -2.68 -7.34
CA CYS A 83 6.47 -3.88 -6.53
C CYS A 83 5.15 -4.50 -6.03
N LEU A 84 4.18 -3.68 -5.63
CA LEU A 84 2.86 -4.16 -5.23
C LEU A 84 2.08 -4.80 -6.38
N VAL A 85 2.28 -4.35 -7.61
CA VAL A 85 1.63 -4.91 -8.81
C VAL A 85 2.37 -6.14 -9.30
N SER A 86 3.68 -6.02 -9.60
CA SER A 86 4.47 -7.04 -10.29
C SER A 86 4.83 -8.25 -9.44
N GLN A 87 5.02 -8.06 -8.13
CA GLN A 87 5.51 -9.09 -7.23
C GLN A 87 4.43 -9.59 -6.26
N LYS A 88 3.15 -9.33 -6.53
CA LYS A 88 2.04 -9.68 -5.64
C LYS A 88 2.08 -11.13 -5.15
N ASN A 89 2.44 -12.07 -6.01
CA ASN A 89 2.44 -13.51 -5.69
C ASN A 89 3.77 -13.99 -5.06
N ASN A 90 4.85 -13.23 -5.20
CA ASN A 90 6.18 -13.62 -4.75
C ASN A 90 6.53 -13.03 -3.37
N LEU A 91 5.90 -11.93 -2.97
CA LEU A 91 6.17 -11.28 -1.69
C LEU A 91 5.43 -11.97 -0.54
N SER A 92 6.11 -12.06 0.61
CA SER A 92 5.46 -12.45 1.86
C SER A 92 4.37 -11.47 2.26
N TRP A 93 3.48 -11.87 3.16
CA TRP A 93 2.44 -10.96 3.64
C TRP A 93 3.02 -9.80 4.48
N GLU A 94 4.15 -10.00 5.15
CA GLU A 94 4.89 -8.95 5.87
C GLU A 94 5.43 -7.90 4.92
N SER A 95 5.94 -8.31 3.76
CA SER A 95 6.45 -7.41 2.73
C SER A 95 5.34 -6.58 2.12
N LYS A 96 4.20 -7.18 1.83
CA LYS A 96 3.00 -6.45 1.40
C LYS A 96 2.53 -5.46 2.47
N TYR A 97 2.50 -5.89 3.73
CA TYR A 97 2.15 -5.03 4.87
C TYR A 97 3.09 -3.83 4.97
N PHE A 98 4.40 -4.05 4.85
CA PHE A 98 5.41 -2.98 4.89
C PHE A 98 5.25 -2.00 3.72
N LEU A 99 5.11 -2.49 2.48
CA LEU A 99 4.91 -1.64 1.30
C LEU A 99 3.61 -0.81 1.41
N LEU A 100 2.53 -1.38 1.91
CA LEU A 100 1.27 -0.66 2.12
C LEU A 100 1.38 0.41 3.21
N ILE A 101 2.13 0.16 4.29
CA ILE A 101 2.42 1.21 5.28
C ILE A 101 3.20 2.33 4.62
N TRP A 102 4.22 2.01 3.85
CA TRP A 102 5.03 3.01 3.16
C TRP A 102 4.20 3.80 2.16
N LEU A 103 3.37 3.13 1.36
CA LEU A 103 2.39 3.78 0.49
C LEU A 103 1.51 4.75 1.27
N SER A 104 1.03 4.36 2.46
CA SER A 104 0.21 5.24 3.31
C SER A 104 0.91 6.52 3.77
N VAL A 105 2.24 6.50 3.89
CA VAL A 105 3.05 7.68 4.21
C VAL A 105 3.19 8.57 2.99
N LEU A 106 3.48 7.99 1.83
CA LEU A 106 3.60 8.74 0.57
C LEU A 106 2.30 9.40 0.17
N LEU A 107 1.16 8.73 0.35
CA LEU A 107 -0.15 9.31 0.08
C LEU A 107 -0.51 10.52 0.96
N LEU A 108 0.15 10.71 2.10
CA LEU A 108 -0.01 11.90 2.94
C LEU A 108 0.75 13.13 2.42
N VAL A 109 1.77 12.92 1.58
CA VAL A 109 2.55 14.03 1.04
C VAL A 109 1.72 14.77 -0.01
N PRO A 110 1.56 16.10 0.09
CA PRO A 110 0.78 16.88 -0.88
C PRO A 110 1.60 17.10 -2.16
N PHE A 111 1.45 16.23 -3.14
CA PHE A 111 2.02 16.35 -4.49
C PHE A 111 0.96 16.06 -5.54
N ASP A 112 1.17 16.54 -6.76
CA ASP A 112 0.29 16.27 -7.88
C ASP A 112 0.73 14.96 -8.57
N PHE A 113 -0.19 14.00 -8.70
CA PHE A 113 0.06 12.73 -9.38
C PHE A 113 0.41 12.91 -10.86
N GLN A 114 -0.10 13.94 -11.51
CA GLN A 114 0.15 14.22 -12.93
C GLN A 114 1.60 14.56 -13.24
N ARG A 115 2.42 14.84 -12.22
CA ARG A 115 3.86 15.15 -12.39
C ARG A 115 4.74 13.93 -12.53
N PHE A 116 4.19 12.74 -12.34
CA PHE A 116 4.95 11.49 -12.40
C PHE A 116 4.56 10.69 -13.64
N ASP A 117 5.57 10.09 -14.26
CA ASP A 117 5.35 9.15 -15.35
C ASP A 117 5.16 7.75 -14.78
N PHE A 118 3.94 7.24 -14.86
CA PHE A 118 3.59 5.89 -14.44
C PHE A 118 3.39 4.94 -15.64
N SER A 119 3.85 5.30 -16.83
CA SER A 119 3.66 4.52 -18.05
C SER A 119 4.11 3.08 -17.91
N THR A 120 5.30 2.84 -17.34
CA THR A 120 5.85 1.50 -17.08
C THR A 120 4.93 0.63 -16.21
N ILE A 121 4.30 1.22 -15.19
CA ILE A 121 3.38 0.51 -14.31
C ILE A 121 2.08 0.21 -15.04
N PHE A 122 1.58 1.15 -15.82
CA PHE A 122 0.37 0.97 -16.61
C PHE A 122 0.55 -0.12 -17.67
N GLU A 123 1.66 -0.12 -18.41
CA GLU A 123 1.98 -1.16 -19.39
C GLU A 123 2.00 -2.54 -18.73
N TYR A 124 2.74 -2.71 -17.63
CA TYR A 124 2.78 -3.98 -16.91
C TYR A 124 1.42 -4.41 -16.38
N TYR A 125 0.62 -3.49 -15.86
CA TYR A 125 -0.69 -3.78 -15.31
C TYR A 125 -1.67 -4.20 -16.38
N TYR A 126 -1.68 -3.55 -17.55
CA TYR A 126 -2.54 -3.87 -18.68
C TYR A 126 -2.22 -5.22 -19.33
N GLU A 127 -0.96 -5.61 -19.37
CA GLU A 127 -0.56 -6.91 -19.90
C GLU A 127 -0.97 -8.08 -19.01
N ASN A 128 -1.04 -7.88 -17.70
CA ASN A 128 -1.19 -8.96 -16.72
C ASN A 128 -2.52 -8.98 -15.96
N ILE A 129 -3.28 -7.90 -15.99
CA ILE A 129 -4.53 -7.78 -15.24
C ILE A 129 -5.58 -7.09 -16.13
N GLU A 130 -6.66 -7.81 -16.43
CA GLU A 130 -7.80 -7.45 -17.29
C GLU A 130 -8.00 -5.97 -17.69
N LYS A 131 -8.42 -5.78 -18.96
CA LYS A 131 -8.72 -4.55 -19.70
C LYS A 131 -9.61 -3.53 -18.96
N PHE A 132 -9.07 -2.85 -17.95
CA PHE A 132 -9.68 -1.62 -17.44
C PHE A 132 -8.88 -0.43 -17.95
N VAL A 133 -9.54 0.48 -18.64
CA VAL A 133 -8.97 1.75 -19.07
C VAL A 133 -8.88 2.66 -17.83
N TYR A 134 -7.77 2.60 -17.10
CA TYR A 134 -7.50 3.60 -16.07
C TYR A 134 -6.84 4.81 -16.72
N ASN A 135 -7.56 5.90 -16.77
CA ASN A 135 -7.03 7.15 -17.29
C ASN A 135 -6.23 7.92 -16.21
N GLU A 136 -6.32 7.48 -14.94
CA GLU A 136 -5.78 8.21 -13.81
C GLU A 136 -5.12 7.27 -12.79
N ILE A 137 -3.99 7.70 -12.23
CA ILE A 137 -3.21 6.93 -11.24
C ILE A 137 -4.01 6.64 -9.96
N GLU A 138 -4.92 7.52 -9.59
CA GLU A 138 -5.81 7.34 -8.42
C GLU A 138 -6.71 6.11 -8.58
N GLN A 139 -7.22 5.88 -9.79
CA GLN A 139 -8.05 4.71 -10.10
C GLN A 139 -7.21 3.43 -10.05
N LEU A 140 -5.97 3.47 -10.54
CA LEU A 140 -5.02 2.36 -10.44
C LEU A 140 -4.75 2.03 -8.96
N ILE A 141 -4.40 3.03 -8.15
CA ILE A 141 -4.14 2.84 -6.72
C ILE A 141 -5.39 2.28 -6.03
N MET A 142 -6.57 2.79 -6.34
CA MET A 142 -7.83 2.30 -5.74
C MET A 142 -8.11 0.85 -6.10
N SER A 143 -7.93 0.47 -7.37
CA SER A 143 -8.09 -0.91 -7.83
C SER A 143 -7.09 -1.85 -7.15
N LEU A 144 -5.83 -1.44 -7.05
CA LEU A 144 -4.80 -2.17 -6.32
C LEU A 144 -5.21 -2.38 -4.85
N LEU A 145 -5.65 -1.33 -4.17
CA LEU A 145 -6.07 -1.39 -2.77
C LEU A 145 -7.30 -2.29 -2.57
N LYS A 146 -8.29 -2.27 -3.50
CA LYS A 146 -9.43 -3.20 -3.48
C LYS A 146 -8.97 -4.66 -3.49
N ASN A 147 -7.95 -5.00 -4.29
CA ASN A 147 -7.40 -6.35 -4.36
C ASN A 147 -6.72 -6.78 -3.03
N TYR A 148 -6.00 -5.86 -2.37
CA TYR A 148 -5.33 -6.14 -1.10
C TYR A 148 -6.28 -6.21 0.10
N LEU A 149 -7.48 -5.65 0.02
CA LEU A 149 -8.49 -5.78 1.09
C LEU A 149 -8.87 -7.24 1.36
N ASN A 150 -8.79 -8.11 0.34
CA ASN A 150 -9.21 -9.51 0.44
C ASN A 150 -8.11 -10.47 0.96
N GLU A 151 -6.86 -10.03 1.14
CA GLU A 151 -5.78 -10.97 1.46
C GLU A 151 -5.85 -11.49 2.91
N ASN A 152 -5.66 -10.64 3.89
CA ASN A 152 -5.79 -11.01 5.31
C ASN A 152 -6.16 -9.80 6.18
N ALA A 153 -6.58 -10.06 7.44
CA ALA A 153 -7.06 -9.01 8.34
C ALA A 153 -6.02 -7.94 8.66
N LYS A 154 -4.72 -8.28 8.70
CA LYS A 154 -3.63 -7.33 9.01
C LYS A 154 -3.36 -6.42 7.80
N ILE A 155 -3.25 -7.00 6.62
CA ILE A 155 -3.14 -6.25 5.35
C ILE A 155 -4.38 -5.39 5.16
N GLY A 156 -5.58 -5.95 5.31
CA GLY A 156 -6.84 -5.21 5.15
C GLY A 156 -6.96 -3.98 6.06
N LYS A 157 -6.41 -4.03 7.29
CA LYS A 157 -6.38 -2.84 8.17
C LYS A 157 -5.50 -1.72 7.62
N VAL A 158 -4.33 -2.04 7.08
CA VAL A 158 -3.43 -1.05 6.49
C VAL A 158 -3.99 -0.55 5.17
N THR A 159 -4.51 -1.45 4.34
CA THR A 159 -5.17 -1.10 3.08
C THR A 159 -6.35 -0.16 3.30
N SER A 160 -7.20 -0.42 4.31
CA SER A 160 -8.30 0.49 4.66
C SER A 160 -7.82 1.86 5.14
N MET A 161 -6.61 1.95 5.71
CA MET A 161 -5.98 3.23 6.05
C MET A 161 -5.51 3.96 4.78
N CYS A 162 -4.90 3.26 3.82
CA CYS A 162 -4.51 3.85 2.53
C CYS A 162 -5.72 4.39 1.78
N ILE A 163 -6.81 3.64 1.71
CA ILE A 163 -8.06 4.07 1.07
C ILE A 163 -8.59 5.36 1.71
N ASN A 164 -8.63 5.43 3.05
CA ASN A 164 -9.07 6.63 3.75
C ASN A 164 -8.18 7.85 3.44
N ILE A 165 -6.85 7.66 3.38
CA ILE A 165 -5.91 8.73 3.04
C ILE A 165 -6.11 9.18 1.58
N LEU A 166 -6.27 8.22 0.68
CA LEU A 166 -6.49 8.50 -0.75
C LEU A 166 -7.77 9.32 -0.97
N PHE A 167 -8.88 8.96 -0.32
CA PHE A 167 -10.12 9.75 -0.41
C PHE A 167 -10.01 11.16 0.18
N LYS A 168 -9.22 11.35 1.22
CA LYS A 168 -8.96 12.69 1.76
C LYS A 168 -8.13 13.56 0.82
N ARG A 169 -7.28 12.92 0.01
CA ARG A 169 -6.42 13.57 -0.96
C ARG A 169 -7.16 13.94 -2.24
N ILE A 170 -7.96 13.01 -2.77
CA ILE A 170 -8.85 13.26 -3.91
C ILE A 170 -9.90 14.25 -3.42
N ASN A 171 -9.76 15.51 -3.81
CA ASN A 171 -10.77 16.53 -3.47
C ASN A 171 -12.14 15.98 -3.82
N MET A 172 -13.05 15.92 -2.84
CA MET A 172 -14.36 15.27 -2.93
C MET A 172 -15.28 15.80 -4.04
N ASN A 173 -14.84 16.76 -4.82
CA ASN A 173 -15.56 17.23 -6.00
C ASN A 173 -15.67 16.16 -7.10
N ASP A 174 -14.80 15.13 -7.11
CA ASP A 174 -14.95 13.95 -7.95
C ASP A 174 -15.81 12.88 -7.25
N SER A 175 -17.10 13.15 -7.23
CA SER A 175 -18.13 12.26 -6.66
C SER A 175 -18.14 10.86 -7.32
N TYR A 176 -17.45 10.66 -8.43
CA TYR A 176 -17.44 9.41 -9.19
C TYR A 176 -16.66 8.30 -8.47
N SER A 177 -15.42 8.55 -8.06
CA SER A 177 -14.57 7.53 -7.42
C SER A 177 -15.13 7.05 -6.08
N PHE A 178 -15.78 7.95 -5.32
CA PHE A 178 -16.41 7.57 -4.07
C PHE A 178 -17.69 6.76 -4.29
N LYS A 179 -18.51 7.14 -5.27
CA LYS A 179 -19.70 6.36 -5.65
C LYS A 179 -19.32 4.96 -6.13
N GLU A 180 -18.31 4.86 -6.98
CA GLU A 180 -17.82 3.57 -7.47
C GLU A 180 -17.34 2.68 -6.31
N PHE A 181 -16.60 3.23 -5.35
CA PHE A 181 -16.18 2.50 -4.16
C PHE A 181 -17.37 2.06 -3.30
N LEU A 182 -18.37 2.91 -3.11
CA LEU A 182 -19.60 2.57 -2.39
C LEU A 182 -20.34 1.43 -3.09
N THR A 183 -20.55 1.53 -4.39
CA THR A 183 -21.21 0.49 -5.19
C THR A 183 -20.48 -0.84 -5.02
N TRP A 184 -19.16 -0.84 -5.17
CA TRP A 184 -18.32 -2.03 -4.97
C TRP A 184 -18.46 -2.62 -3.56
N VAL A 185 -18.52 -1.79 -2.49
CA VAL A 185 -18.73 -2.27 -1.11
C VAL A 185 -20.11 -2.90 -0.97
N PHE A 186 -21.16 -2.28 -1.54
CA PHE A 186 -22.51 -2.81 -1.49
C PHE A 186 -22.64 -4.12 -2.27
N ASP A 187 -22.02 -4.22 -3.45
CA ASP A 187 -22.00 -5.45 -4.25
C ASP A 187 -21.37 -6.61 -3.48
N ILE A 188 -20.23 -6.39 -2.83
CA ILE A 188 -19.61 -7.41 -1.98
C ILE A 188 -20.50 -7.81 -0.81
N CYS A 189 -21.19 -6.85 -0.19
CA CYS A 189 -22.06 -7.13 0.94
C CYS A 189 -23.33 -7.89 0.55
N SER A 190 -23.81 -7.71 -0.69
CA SER A 190 -25.01 -8.38 -1.23
C SER A 190 -24.76 -9.85 -1.58
N VAL A 191 -23.50 -10.26 -1.85
CA VAL A 191 -23.17 -11.67 -2.18
C VAL A 191 -23.25 -12.54 -0.93
N GLU A 192 -24.09 -13.57 -0.96
CA GLU A 192 -24.35 -14.46 0.20
C GLU A 192 -23.26 -15.52 0.48
N SER A 193 -22.12 -15.51 -0.21
CA SER A 193 -21.08 -16.52 -0.03
C SER A 193 -20.37 -16.41 1.33
N THR A 194 -20.24 -17.54 2.02
CA THR A 194 -19.60 -17.65 3.35
C THR A 194 -18.10 -17.28 3.35
N ASN A 195 -17.42 -17.46 2.22
CA ASN A 195 -15.99 -17.12 2.06
C ASN A 195 -15.70 -15.61 2.02
N SER A 196 -16.72 -14.77 1.98
CA SER A 196 -16.61 -13.32 1.88
C SER A 196 -16.76 -12.57 3.21
N ILE A 197 -16.92 -13.26 4.36
CA ILE A 197 -17.20 -12.61 5.66
C ILE A 197 -16.06 -11.65 6.04
N ASN A 198 -14.80 -12.07 5.87
CA ASN A 198 -13.64 -11.23 6.14
C ASN A 198 -13.59 -10.01 5.22
N LEU A 199 -13.84 -10.20 3.93
CA LEU A 199 -13.87 -9.10 2.96
C LEU A 199 -14.99 -8.12 3.26
N LYS A 200 -16.19 -8.61 3.58
CA LYS A 200 -17.33 -7.78 4.00
C LYS A 200 -16.96 -6.93 5.22
N THR A 201 -16.42 -7.55 6.25
CA THR A 201 -16.03 -6.86 7.48
C THR A 201 -14.97 -5.80 7.24
N ILE A 202 -13.94 -6.10 6.42
CA ILE A 202 -12.84 -5.19 6.12
C ILE A 202 -13.30 -4.05 5.22
N SER A 203 -14.15 -4.31 4.21
CA SER A 203 -14.71 -3.28 3.34
C SER A 203 -15.62 -2.30 4.11
N TRP A 204 -16.42 -2.80 5.05
CA TRP A 204 -17.19 -1.96 5.98
C TRP A 204 -16.29 -1.15 6.91
N LEU A 205 -15.18 -1.71 7.39
CA LEU A 205 -14.20 -0.97 8.19
C LEU A 205 -13.53 0.14 7.39
N ALA A 206 -13.20 -0.13 6.12
CA ALA A 206 -12.67 0.87 5.21
C ALA A 206 -13.66 2.02 5.02
N LEU A 207 -14.91 1.70 4.69
CA LEU A 207 -15.99 2.69 4.51
C LEU A 207 -16.22 3.50 5.78
N ARG A 208 -16.32 2.86 6.96
CA ARG A 208 -16.49 3.54 8.24
C ARG A 208 -15.35 4.53 8.54
N LYS A 209 -14.09 4.14 8.25
CA LYS A 209 -12.93 5.02 8.44
C LYS A 209 -12.97 6.21 7.49
N THR A 210 -13.36 5.98 6.25
CA THR A 210 -13.50 7.03 5.23
C THR A 210 -14.56 8.04 5.66
N ILE A 211 -15.75 7.58 6.01
CA ILE A 211 -16.85 8.46 6.48
C ILE A 211 -16.44 9.26 7.73
N LYS A 212 -15.81 8.59 8.72
CA LYS A 212 -15.32 9.28 9.93
C LYS A 212 -14.18 10.27 9.65
N GLY A 213 -13.37 9.98 8.64
CA GLY A 213 -12.32 10.88 8.20
C GLY A 213 -12.90 12.15 7.62
N LEU A 214 -13.90 12.02 6.77
CA LEU A 214 -14.59 13.11 6.09
C LEU A 214 -15.42 13.99 7.04
N SER A 215 -16.08 13.37 8.03
CA SER A 215 -16.88 14.12 9.03
C SER A 215 -16.05 14.94 10.02
N LYS A 216 -14.74 14.84 10.02
CA LYS A 216 -13.84 15.65 10.86
C LYS A 216 -13.30 16.88 10.11
N ASP A 217 -13.41 16.87 8.82
CA ASP A 217 -12.91 17.93 7.93
C ASP A 217 -14.06 18.85 7.47
N LEU A 218 -15.33 18.59 7.91
CA LEU A 218 -16.53 19.40 7.84
C LEU A 218 -16.76 20.13 9.17
#